data_a1b1207b522a4aff7fc517fee817211e
#
_entry.id   a1b1207b522a4aff7fc517fee817211e
#
_cell.length_a   1.000
_cell.length_b   1.000
_cell.length_c   1.000
_cell.angle_alpha   90.00
_cell.angle_beta   90.00
_cell.angle_gamma   90.00
#
_symmetry.space_group_name_H-M   'P 1'
#
loop_
_entity.id
_entity.type
_entity.pdbx_description
1 polymer ?
#
loop_
_entity_poly.entity_id
_entity_poly.type
_entity_poly.pdbx_seq_one_letter_code
_entity_poly.pdbx_strand_id
1 'polypeptide(L)'
;MEIKSAIKKIILSAFASLFLISSCANNNSNKYPRVEDITLTLSSSEAEKITTLVHAFNDKYQSKYQLIVNTYDDSKLLNYYFSHDYIDTDIIAFDNLNIANTYSDYLHPLNRFESIGQYQSSIIYLLKDENDEINVFPGPGDLYSLCYNMNLMKKRNFTIPETANELIETAKRMQIYSNACIVLDGDQLFFDSFLRVAIPIFIGTTKGSIFLKEYYKGYNTINNSLYYAEFETILKMYQSMFRYNFYNTDESLSNNDKMNLFFNSEAMILGISPSIDFEKEYKTRKATFSYSIYPLVGEDSNQKWVASKPRYYLGVSEKAFEKASPSKKEAINVFFDFYASNEGQKASMMDSDGFIKNDIISYIKDSEYVLSSNFEQLQDSIKSGRVMITDLVEQLFLPEISILKQYAQQKTSLDQCIQSLDEAIFNRANKVYDTYQVEETFDYDSSLINYNELLISDYVVDSIRMKSGAAIALMPTAIIKGNFVKGSLTSEELSTIIIDEQGILVRISGEGLKKIINAKMSIYSRSSEFPLISEIRLSKVEENLEIKLSNGQIINDDNSVLVYIPYSWYVEYEQYITSTGKTTNIIDLFSQKIKDDNNIIKYTTKDGRYGNVIVIR
;
A
#
# COMPACT_ATOMS: atom_id res chain seq x y z
N MET A 1 22.13 16.36 -16.83
CA MET A 1 21.23 15.19 -16.99
C MET A 1 19.96 15.31 -16.16
N GLU A 2 19.98 16.07 -15.08
CA GLU A 2 18.82 16.30 -14.18
C GLU A 2 17.69 17.16 -14.76
N ILE A 3 18.00 18.12 -15.65
CA ILE A 3 16.98 19.00 -16.25
C ILE A 3 16.05 18.24 -17.21
N LYS A 4 16.51 17.18 -17.89
CA LYS A 4 15.66 16.36 -18.77
C LYS A 4 14.70 15.44 -18.00
N SER A 5 15.04 15.04 -16.77
CA SER A 5 14.17 14.26 -15.88
C SER A 5 13.05 15.12 -15.30
N ALA A 6 13.35 16.35 -14.90
CA ALA A 6 12.35 17.30 -14.41
C ALA A 6 11.33 17.71 -15.48
N ILE A 7 11.79 17.92 -16.72
CA ILE A 7 10.91 18.26 -17.86
C ILE A 7 10.01 17.08 -18.22
N LYS A 8 10.49 15.82 -18.14
CA LYS A 8 9.65 14.63 -18.37
C LYS A 8 8.55 14.48 -17.29
N LYS A 9 8.84 14.76 -16.02
CA LYS A 9 7.83 14.74 -14.94
C LYS A 9 6.79 15.85 -15.09
N ILE A 10 7.18 17.03 -15.53
CA ILE A 10 6.25 18.15 -15.78
C ILE A 10 5.38 17.88 -17.00
N ILE A 11 5.88 17.20 -18.03
CA ILE A 11 5.10 16.83 -19.21
C ILE A 11 4.11 15.70 -18.88
N LEU A 12 4.46 14.73 -18.03
CA LEU A 12 3.52 13.68 -17.59
C LEU A 12 2.40 14.24 -16.70
N SER A 13 2.70 15.18 -15.79
CA SER A 13 1.66 15.82 -14.97
C SER A 13 0.76 16.76 -15.77
N ALA A 14 1.29 17.40 -16.83
CA ALA A 14 0.50 18.23 -17.73
C ALA A 14 -0.39 17.42 -18.68
N PHE A 15 -0.02 16.18 -19.01
CA PHE A 15 -0.88 15.28 -19.81
C PHE A 15 -2.03 14.70 -18.97
N ALA A 16 -1.84 14.43 -17.69
CA ALA A 16 -2.93 13.99 -16.79
C ALA A 16 -3.98 15.08 -16.57
N SER A 17 -3.59 16.37 -16.59
CA SER A 17 -4.52 17.50 -16.44
C SER A 17 -5.17 17.98 -17.74
N LEU A 18 -4.71 17.54 -18.91
CA LEU A 18 -5.28 17.95 -20.22
C LEU A 18 -6.43 17.05 -20.70
N PHE A 19 -6.70 15.92 -20.06
CA PHE A 19 -7.86 15.08 -20.37
C PHE A 19 -9.16 15.48 -19.63
N LEU A 20 -9.11 16.48 -18.75
CA LEU A 20 -10.28 16.96 -17.99
C LEU A 20 -11.05 18.12 -18.66
N ILE A 21 -10.67 18.58 -19.86
CA ILE A 21 -11.38 19.69 -20.52
C ILE A 21 -11.73 19.34 -21.95
N SER A 22 -12.71 18.47 -22.12
CA SER A 22 -13.53 18.46 -23.35
C SER A 22 -14.88 17.77 -23.18
N SER A 23 -15.66 18.14 -22.18
CA SER A 23 -17.09 17.86 -22.19
C SER A 23 -17.89 19.13 -21.85
N CYS A 24 -17.82 20.15 -22.70
CA CYS A 24 -18.80 21.22 -22.71
C CYS A 24 -19.42 21.33 -24.11
N ALA A 25 -20.67 20.89 -24.16
CA ALA A 25 -21.76 21.35 -25.01
C ALA A 25 -21.50 21.51 -26.53
N ASN A 26 -21.94 20.53 -27.28
CA ASN A 26 -22.65 20.84 -28.52
C ASN A 26 -23.90 19.97 -28.64
N ASN A 27 -25.06 20.57 -28.39
CA ASN A 27 -26.36 20.04 -28.76
C ASN A 27 -26.46 19.99 -30.30
N ASN A 28 -26.00 18.89 -30.89
CA ASN A 28 -26.40 18.47 -32.21
C ASN A 28 -26.70 16.97 -32.14
N SER A 29 -27.99 16.67 -32.25
CA SER A 29 -28.55 15.33 -32.35
C SER A 29 -28.05 14.59 -33.60
N ASN A 30 -26.82 14.09 -33.58
CA ASN A 30 -26.32 13.14 -34.55
C ASN A 30 -26.28 11.76 -33.91
N LYS A 31 -26.97 10.81 -34.57
CA LYS A 31 -27.10 9.39 -34.26
C LYS A 31 -25.75 8.64 -34.25
N TYR A 32 -24.87 8.93 -33.32
CA TYR A 32 -23.82 7.99 -32.96
C TYR A 32 -24.32 7.19 -31.75
N PRO A 33 -24.13 5.86 -31.71
CA PRO A 33 -24.44 5.08 -30.53
C PRO A 33 -23.67 5.70 -29.36
N ARG A 34 -24.40 5.97 -28.27
CA ARG A 34 -23.79 6.51 -27.05
C ARG A 34 -22.81 5.47 -26.53
N VAL A 35 -21.54 5.85 -26.39
CA VAL A 35 -20.52 5.02 -25.73
C VAL A 35 -20.91 4.92 -24.25
N GLU A 36 -20.90 3.71 -23.70
CA GLU A 36 -21.15 3.51 -22.28
C GLU A 36 -19.82 3.64 -21.52
N ASP A 37 -19.80 4.53 -20.55
CA ASP A 37 -18.62 4.78 -19.72
C ASP A 37 -18.62 3.87 -18.50
N ILE A 38 -17.49 3.21 -18.22
CA ILE A 38 -17.22 2.44 -17.01
C ILE A 38 -16.14 3.19 -16.23
N THR A 39 -16.38 3.43 -14.96
CA THR A 39 -15.40 4.08 -14.07
C THR A 39 -14.60 3.03 -13.29
N LEU A 40 -13.28 3.13 -13.36
CA LEU A 40 -12.34 2.36 -12.55
C LEU A 40 -11.61 3.32 -11.61
N THR A 41 -11.71 3.08 -10.31
CA THR A 41 -11.03 3.89 -9.30
C THR A 41 -9.97 3.09 -8.58
N LEU A 42 -8.78 3.66 -8.43
CA LEU A 42 -7.61 3.00 -7.85
C LEU A 42 -6.67 4.02 -7.21
N SER A 43 -5.70 3.52 -6.42
CA SER A 43 -4.63 4.38 -5.91
C SER A 43 -3.67 4.82 -7.02
N SER A 44 -3.04 5.99 -6.85
CA SER A 44 -2.08 6.52 -7.83
C SER A 44 -0.88 5.57 -8.04
N SER A 45 -0.49 4.82 -7.02
CA SER A 45 0.56 3.80 -7.10
C SER A 45 0.20 2.61 -8.00
N GLU A 46 -1.10 2.32 -8.17
CA GLU A 46 -1.59 1.22 -9.02
C GLU A 46 -1.84 1.67 -10.46
N ALA A 47 -2.00 2.97 -10.69
CA ALA A 47 -2.36 3.51 -12.00
C ALA A 47 -1.35 3.14 -13.11
N GLU A 48 -0.06 3.16 -12.81
CA GLU A 48 0.98 2.75 -13.77
C GLU A 48 0.87 1.26 -14.16
N LYS A 49 0.43 0.42 -13.22
CA LYS A 49 0.33 -1.03 -13.41
C LYS A 49 -0.82 -1.43 -14.32
N ILE A 50 -1.85 -0.59 -14.44
CA ILE A 50 -3.08 -0.91 -15.21
C ILE A 50 -3.20 -0.12 -16.53
N THR A 51 -2.34 0.86 -16.76
CA THR A 51 -2.44 1.79 -17.90
C THR A 51 -2.51 1.06 -19.23
N THR A 52 -1.68 0.06 -19.47
CA THR A 52 -1.65 -0.69 -20.75
C THR A 52 -2.91 -1.51 -20.95
N LEU A 53 -3.48 -2.09 -19.89
CA LEU A 53 -4.78 -2.79 -19.93
C LEU A 53 -5.90 -1.82 -20.32
N VAL A 54 -5.95 -0.63 -19.71
CA VAL A 54 -6.96 0.41 -20.01
C VAL A 54 -6.90 0.83 -21.47
N HIS A 55 -5.70 1.09 -22.00
CA HIS A 55 -5.53 1.43 -23.41
C HIS A 55 -5.98 0.28 -24.32
N ALA A 56 -5.57 -0.95 -24.06
CA ALA A 56 -5.94 -2.10 -24.89
C ALA A 56 -7.46 -2.34 -24.88
N PHE A 57 -8.13 -2.21 -23.74
CA PHE A 57 -9.59 -2.30 -23.66
C PHE A 57 -10.27 -1.17 -24.47
N ASN A 58 -9.86 0.07 -24.24
CA ASN A 58 -10.43 1.23 -24.88
C ASN A 58 -10.24 1.18 -26.41
N ASP A 59 -9.07 0.79 -26.90
CA ASP A 59 -8.80 0.63 -28.33
C ASP A 59 -9.69 -0.44 -28.97
N LYS A 60 -9.90 -1.55 -28.27
CA LYS A 60 -10.72 -2.66 -28.78
C LYS A 60 -12.21 -2.34 -28.81
N TYR A 61 -12.71 -1.63 -27.81
CA TYR A 61 -14.14 -1.41 -27.60
C TYR A 61 -14.60 0.05 -27.80
N GLN A 62 -13.74 0.94 -28.29
CA GLN A 62 -13.94 2.40 -28.39
C GLN A 62 -15.27 2.84 -29.02
N SER A 63 -15.93 1.99 -29.82
CA SER A 63 -17.22 2.31 -30.43
C SER A 63 -18.44 2.01 -29.54
N LYS A 64 -18.23 1.27 -28.42
CA LYS A 64 -19.30 0.80 -27.53
C LYS A 64 -19.07 1.14 -26.09
N TYR A 65 -17.85 0.95 -25.59
CA TYR A 65 -17.48 1.05 -24.18
C TYR A 65 -16.20 1.84 -24.02
N GLN A 66 -16.10 2.57 -22.93
CA GLN A 66 -14.89 3.29 -22.55
C GLN A 66 -14.63 3.11 -21.04
N LEU A 67 -13.41 2.72 -20.69
CA LEU A 67 -12.95 2.65 -19.31
C LEU A 67 -12.29 3.99 -18.93
N ILE A 68 -12.86 4.66 -17.93
CA ILE A 68 -12.37 5.93 -17.38
C ILE A 68 -11.69 5.65 -16.04
N VAL A 69 -10.46 6.11 -15.88
CA VAL A 69 -9.67 5.88 -14.67
C VAL A 69 -9.68 7.10 -13.77
N ASN A 70 -10.06 6.90 -12.51
CA ASN A 70 -9.95 7.88 -11.44
C ASN A 70 -8.85 7.42 -10.47
N THR A 71 -8.02 8.35 -9.98
CA THR A 71 -6.91 8.02 -9.07
C THR A 71 -7.02 8.78 -7.76
N TYR A 72 -6.59 8.12 -6.67
CA TYR A 72 -6.45 8.68 -5.33
C TYR A 72 -5.03 8.44 -4.84
N ASP A 73 -4.46 9.40 -4.10
CA ASP A 73 -3.06 9.32 -3.66
C ASP A 73 -2.84 8.29 -2.54
N ASP A 74 -3.86 7.98 -1.76
CA ASP A 74 -3.79 7.06 -0.63
C ASP A 74 -4.85 5.96 -0.75
N SER A 75 -4.41 4.69 -0.78
CA SER A 75 -5.31 3.53 -0.92
C SER A 75 -6.22 3.32 0.30
N LYS A 76 -5.75 3.62 1.52
CA LYS A 76 -6.58 3.49 2.72
C LYS A 76 -7.70 4.53 2.73
N LEU A 77 -7.38 5.76 2.32
CA LEU A 77 -8.36 6.82 2.19
C LEU A 77 -9.38 6.51 1.08
N LEU A 78 -8.92 5.95 -0.05
CA LEU A 78 -9.79 5.45 -1.11
C LEU A 78 -10.78 4.41 -0.58
N ASN A 79 -10.31 3.43 0.18
CA ASN A 79 -11.14 2.37 0.74
C ASN A 79 -12.17 2.91 1.74
N TYR A 80 -11.76 3.86 2.60
CA TYR A 80 -12.67 4.56 3.50
C TYR A 80 -13.78 5.31 2.73
N TYR A 81 -13.42 6.05 1.68
CA TYR A 81 -14.40 6.76 0.84
C TYR A 81 -15.34 5.82 0.10
N PHE A 82 -14.83 4.69 -0.35
CA PHE A 82 -15.63 3.67 -1.01
C PHE A 82 -16.70 3.08 -0.08
N SER A 83 -16.32 2.67 1.13
CA SER A 83 -17.24 2.09 2.11
C SER A 83 -18.30 3.07 2.63
N HIS A 84 -18.04 4.38 2.50
CA HIS A 84 -18.98 5.43 2.92
C HIS A 84 -19.77 6.06 1.77
N ASP A 85 -19.74 5.42 0.58
CA ASP A 85 -20.44 5.93 -0.60
C ASP A 85 -20.05 7.38 -1.02
N TYR A 86 -18.85 7.82 -0.63
CA TYR A 86 -18.37 9.18 -0.92
C TYR A 86 -17.82 9.31 -2.34
N ILE A 87 -17.42 8.20 -2.94
CA ILE A 87 -16.98 8.13 -4.34
C ILE A 87 -17.96 7.34 -5.18
N ASP A 88 -18.18 7.78 -6.41
CA ASP A 88 -18.98 7.08 -7.41
C ASP A 88 -18.03 6.33 -8.36
N THR A 89 -18.06 5.01 -8.29
CA THR A 89 -17.21 4.13 -9.09
C THR A 89 -17.94 2.84 -9.43
N ASP A 90 -17.71 2.33 -10.65
CA ASP A 90 -18.24 1.02 -11.06
C ASP A 90 -17.32 -0.11 -10.63
N ILE A 91 -16.01 0.11 -10.76
CA ILE A 91 -14.96 -0.85 -10.44
C ILE A 91 -13.95 -0.17 -9.51
N ILE A 92 -13.53 -0.88 -8.48
CA ILE A 92 -12.49 -0.43 -7.55
C ILE A 92 -11.32 -1.41 -7.55
N ALA A 93 -10.11 -0.88 -7.46
CA ALA A 93 -8.91 -1.70 -7.28
C ALA A 93 -8.42 -1.64 -5.83
N PHE A 94 -8.04 -2.79 -5.30
CA PHE A 94 -7.47 -2.97 -3.97
C PHE A 94 -6.02 -3.45 -4.06
N ASP A 95 -5.18 -3.03 -3.12
CA ASP A 95 -3.76 -3.39 -3.06
C ASP A 95 -3.53 -4.86 -2.68
N ASN A 96 -4.46 -5.47 -1.93
CA ASN A 96 -4.37 -6.87 -1.51
C ASN A 96 -5.75 -7.47 -1.22
N LEU A 97 -5.79 -8.82 -1.22
CA LEU A 97 -7.02 -9.60 -1.05
C LEU A 97 -7.71 -9.37 0.31
N ASN A 98 -6.93 -9.20 1.37
CA ASN A 98 -7.52 -9.09 2.70
C ASN A 98 -8.22 -7.75 2.90
N ILE A 99 -7.65 -6.68 2.33
CA ILE A 99 -8.34 -5.38 2.28
C ILE A 99 -9.63 -5.53 1.48
N ALA A 100 -9.58 -6.14 0.29
CA ALA A 100 -10.78 -6.37 -0.50
C ALA A 100 -11.86 -7.15 0.28
N ASN A 101 -11.47 -8.20 1.02
CA ASN A 101 -12.39 -8.99 1.85
C ASN A 101 -12.98 -8.18 3.02
N THR A 102 -12.25 -7.20 3.58
CA THR A 102 -12.79 -6.30 4.60
C THR A 102 -13.94 -5.44 4.06
N TYR A 103 -13.94 -5.16 2.77
CA TYR A 103 -14.98 -4.38 2.09
C TYR A 103 -15.93 -5.22 1.24
N SER A 104 -15.99 -6.55 1.47
CA SER A 104 -16.84 -7.48 0.69
C SER A 104 -18.31 -7.08 0.66
N ASP A 105 -18.87 -6.55 1.76
CA ASP A 105 -20.26 -6.10 1.85
C ASP A 105 -20.61 -4.96 0.88
N TYR A 106 -19.62 -4.28 0.33
CA TYR A 106 -19.79 -3.18 -0.64
C TYR A 106 -19.50 -3.63 -2.08
N LEU A 107 -19.14 -4.91 -2.26
CA LEU A 107 -18.75 -5.48 -3.55
C LEU A 107 -19.82 -6.43 -4.09
N HIS A 108 -20.04 -6.37 -5.39
CA HIS A 108 -20.91 -7.29 -6.11
C HIS A 108 -20.24 -8.66 -6.28
N PRO A 109 -20.87 -9.78 -5.84
CA PRO A 109 -20.29 -11.10 -5.99
C PRO A 109 -20.04 -11.45 -7.48
N LEU A 110 -18.81 -11.82 -7.80
CA LEU A 110 -18.36 -12.15 -9.15
C LEU A 110 -18.55 -13.61 -9.53
N ASN A 111 -19.15 -14.43 -8.68
CA ASN A 111 -19.38 -15.87 -8.90
C ASN A 111 -20.15 -16.17 -10.21
N ARG A 112 -20.95 -15.24 -10.70
CA ARG A 112 -21.78 -15.39 -11.90
C ARG A 112 -21.15 -14.83 -13.17
N PHE A 113 -19.98 -14.20 -13.06
CA PHE A 113 -19.26 -13.69 -14.23
C PHE A 113 -18.62 -14.87 -14.97
N GLU A 114 -18.79 -14.94 -16.30
CA GLU A 114 -18.23 -16.02 -17.13
C GLU A 114 -16.70 -16.05 -17.05
N SER A 115 -16.08 -14.88 -16.90
CA SER A 115 -14.64 -14.69 -16.71
C SER A 115 -14.02 -15.49 -15.57
N ILE A 116 -14.81 -15.84 -14.51
CA ILE A 116 -14.31 -16.67 -13.41
C ILE A 116 -13.81 -18.03 -13.87
N GLY A 117 -14.47 -18.59 -14.90
CA GLY A 117 -14.12 -19.87 -15.49
C GLY A 117 -12.73 -19.92 -16.13
N GLN A 118 -12.14 -18.75 -16.41
CA GLN A 118 -10.81 -18.64 -17.01
C GLN A 118 -9.69 -18.79 -15.97
N TYR A 119 -9.93 -18.49 -14.71
CA TYR A 119 -8.92 -18.55 -13.66
C TYR A 119 -8.63 -19.99 -13.21
N GLN A 120 -7.40 -20.26 -12.77
CA GLN A 120 -7.00 -21.54 -12.19
C GLN A 120 -7.82 -21.85 -10.94
N SER A 121 -8.22 -23.10 -10.75
CA SER A 121 -9.07 -23.53 -9.63
C SER A 121 -8.42 -23.27 -8.26
N SER A 122 -7.08 -23.39 -8.17
CA SER A 122 -6.33 -23.06 -6.95
C SER A 122 -6.46 -21.58 -6.58
N ILE A 123 -6.41 -20.69 -7.56
CA ILE A 123 -6.58 -19.26 -7.37
C ILE A 123 -8.02 -18.94 -6.94
N ILE A 124 -9.00 -19.49 -7.64
CA ILE A 124 -10.43 -19.35 -7.29
C ILE A 124 -10.69 -19.75 -5.84
N TYR A 125 -10.06 -20.85 -5.38
CA TYR A 125 -10.20 -21.30 -3.99
C TYR A 125 -9.63 -20.28 -2.99
N LEU A 126 -8.50 -19.64 -3.31
CA LEU A 126 -7.89 -18.63 -2.44
C LEU A 126 -8.71 -17.34 -2.36
N LEU A 127 -9.42 -16.98 -3.44
CA LEU A 127 -10.23 -15.77 -3.53
C LEU A 127 -11.55 -15.84 -2.76
N LYS A 128 -12.04 -17.05 -2.46
CA LYS A 128 -13.31 -17.24 -1.74
C LYS A 128 -13.26 -16.68 -0.34
N ASP A 129 -14.28 -15.91 0.01
CA ASP A 129 -14.55 -15.45 1.37
C ASP A 129 -15.19 -16.54 2.25
N GLU A 130 -15.77 -16.17 3.38
CA GLU A 130 -16.42 -17.08 4.34
C GLU A 130 -17.74 -17.65 3.82
N ASN A 131 -18.39 -16.95 2.90
CA ASN A 131 -19.66 -17.31 2.29
C ASN A 131 -19.47 -18.09 0.98
N ASP A 132 -18.23 -18.51 0.66
CA ASP A 132 -17.85 -19.07 -0.66
C ASP A 132 -18.05 -18.09 -1.82
N GLU A 133 -18.16 -16.79 -1.56
CA GLU A 133 -18.27 -15.75 -2.56
C GLU A 133 -16.90 -15.24 -3.02
N ILE A 134 -16.86 -14.81 -4.27
CA ILE A 134 -15.67 -14.21 -4.89
C ILE A 134 -16.04 -12.79 -5.22
N ASN A 135 -15.41 -11.85 -4.53
CA ASN A 135 -15.73 -10.43 -4.61
C ASN A 135 -14.75 -9.64 -5.48
N VAL A 136 -13.60 -10.25 -5.82
CA VAL A 136 -12.56 -9.61 -6.61
C VAL A 136 -11.85 -10.58 -7.55
N PHE A 137 -11.31 -10.09 -8.67
CA PHE A 137 -10.37 -10.79 -9.53
C PHE A 137 -8.96 -10.24 -9.37
N PRO A 138 -7.95 -11.11 -9.25
CA PRO A 138 -6.56 -10.70 -9.14
C PRO A 138 -6.02 -10.22 -10.49
N GLY A 139 -5.17 -9.19 -10.45
CA GLY A 139 -4.26 -8.87 -11.53
C GLY A 139 -3.15 -9.89 -11.67
N PRO A 140 -2.36 -9.83 -12.75
CA PRO A 140 -1.14 -10.62 -12.86
C PRO A 140 -0.24 -10.38 -11.66
N GLY A 141 0.52 -11.39 -11.25
CA GLY A 141 1.30 -11.34 -10.02
C GLY A 141 2.80 -11.30 -10.25
N ASP A 142 3.46 -10.47 -9.46
CA ASP A 142 4.92 -10.41 -9.37
C ASP A 142 5.45 -11.66 -8.63
N LEU A 143 6.58 -12.21 -9.10
CA LEU A 143 7.12 -13.49 -8.61
C LEU A 143 7.93 -13.35 -7.33
N TYR A 144 7.81 -14.37 -6.48
CA TYR A 144 8.83 -14.73 -5.47
C TYR A 144 9.51 -16.03 -5.89
N SER A 145 10.81 -15.99 -6.13
CA SER A 145 11.54 -17.15 -6.62
C SER A 145 13.05 -17.06 -6.33
N LEU A 146 13.81 -18.00 -6.85
CA LEU A 146 15.27 -18.01 -6.83
C LEU A 146 15.80 -18.00 -8.27
N CYS A 147 16.65 -17.03 -8.57
CA CYS A 147 17.37 -16.93 -9.83
C CYS A 147 18.80 -17.44 -9.64
N TYR A 148 19.20 -18.37 -10.46
CA TYR A 148 20.52 -18.99 -10.41
C TYR A 148 21.41 -18.48 -11.55
N ASN A 149 22.62 -18.02 -11.22
CA ASN A 149 23.68 -17.76 -12.19
C ASN A 149 24.25 -19.10 -12.66
N MET A 150 23.78 -19.59 -13.80
CA MET A 150 24.11 -20.94 -14.32
C MET A 150 25.61 -21.09 -14.63
N ASN A 151 26.27 -20.03 -15.07
CA ASN A 151 27.69 -20.05 -15.34
C ASN A 151 28.48 -20.26 -14.05
N LEU A 152 28.11 -19.56 -12.98
CA LEU A 152 28.81 -19.63 -11.70
C LEU A 152 28.50 -20.96 -10.97
N MET A 153 27.26 -21.43 -11.02
CA MET A 153 26.86 -22.75 -10.51
C MET A 153 27.70 -23.84 -11.15
N LYS A 154 27.79 -23.85 -12.49
CA LYS A 154 28.62 -24.82 -13.23
C LYS A 154 30.10 -24.71 -12.88
N LYS A 155 30.64 -23.47 -12.84
CA LYS A 155 32.06 -23.25 -12.50
C LYS A 155 32.44 -23.75 -11.12
N ARG A 156 31.51 -23.67 -10.15
CA ARG A 156 31.72 -24.11 -8.76
C ARG A 156 31.19 -25.52 -8.49
N ASN A 157 30.76 -26.24 -9.54
CA ASN A 157 30.27 -27.63 -9.49
C ASN A 157 29.07 -27.83 -8.54
N PHE A 158 28.07 -26.91 -8.62
CA PHE A 158 26.79 -27.03 -7.95
C PHE A 158 25.69 -27.44 -8.92
N THR A 159 24.76 -28.24 -8.43
CA THR A 159 23.50 -28.57 -9.10
C THR A 159 22.36 -27.73 -8.49
N ILE A 160 21.30 -27.55 -9.25
CA ILE A 160 20.07 -26.89 -8.74
C ILE A 160 19.38 -27.87 -7.80
N PRO A 161 18.99 -27.46 -6.58
CA PRO A 161 18.26 -28.30 -5.65
C PRO A 161 16.86 -28.66 -6.17
N GLU A 162 16.46 -29.90 -6.04
CA GLU A 162 15.13 -30.42 -6.42
C GLU A 162 14.21 -30.60 -5.21
N THR A 163 14.77 -30.63 -4.00
CA THR A 163 14.05 -30.77 -2.72
C THR A 163 14.58 -29.81 -1.67
N ALA A 164 13.79 -29.61 -0.63
CA ALA A 164 14.14 -28.77 0.53
C ALA A 164 15.41 -29.30 1.24
N ASN A 165 15.57 -30.62 1.35
CA ASN A 165 16.77 -31.23 1.94
C ASN A 165 18.00 -30.96 1.08
N GLU A 166 17.87 -31.08 -0.25
CA GLU A 166 18.97 -30.75 -1.17
C GLU A 166 19.33 -29.26 -1.10
N LEU A 167 18.34 -28.38 -0.90
CA LEU A 167 18.59 -26.96 -0.72
C LEU A 167 19.42 -26.69 0.55
N ILE A 168 19.13 -27.38 1.66
CA ILE A 168 19.93 -27.30 2.90
C ILE A 168 21.34 -27.81 2.67
N GLU A 169 21.51 -28.98 2.02
CA GLU A 169 22.83 -29.52 1.73
C GLU A 169 23.62 -28.61 0.78
N THR A 170 22.94 -27.99 -0.17
CA THR A 170 23.53 -26.97 -1.04
C THR A 170 23.97 -25.77 -0.23
N ALA A 171 23.16 -25.28 0.70
CA ALA A 171 23.49 -24.17 1.60
C ALA A 171 24.74 -24.49 2.45
N LYS A 172 24.83 -25.72 3.04
CA LYS A 172 26.01 -26.18 3.78
C LYS A 172 27.27 -26.14 2.94
N ARG A 173 27.20 -26.59 1.70
CA ARG A 173 28.35 -26.59 0.77
C ARG A 173 28.72 -25.18 0.31
N MET A 174 27.72 -24.29 0.20
CA MET A 174 27.92 -22.90 -0.22
C MET A 174 28.46 -22.00 0.89
N GLN A 175 28.41 -22.40 2.16
CA GLN A 175 28.86 -21.56 3.30
C GLN A 175 30.33 -21.11 3.23
N ILE A 176 31.16 -21.79 2.42
CA ILE A 176 32.55 -21.41 2.17
C ILE A 176 32.65 -20.15 1.26
N TYR A 177 31.55 -19.75 0.63
CA TYR A 177 31.45 -18.58 -0.21
C TYR A 177 30.67 -17.50 0.55
N SER A 178 31.24 -16.33 0.76
CA SER A 178 30.63 -15.25 1.55
C SER A 178 29.30 -14.73 0.99
N ASN A 179 29.08 -14.89 -0.31
CA ASN A 179 27.93 -14.35 -1.03
C ASN A 179 27.22 -15.44 -1.83
N ALA A 180 26.73 -16.50 -1.16
CA ALA A 180 26.07 -17.60 -1.87
C ALA A 180 24.74 -17.16 -2.47
N CYS A 181 23.87 -16.59 -1.67
CA CYS A 181 22.56 -16.07 -2.07
C CYS A 181 22.37 -14.63 -1.60
N ILE A 182 21.95 -13.79 -2.50
CA ILE A 182 21.61 -12.40 -2.24
C ILE A 182 20.09 -12.25 -2.20
N VAL A 183 19.59 -11.58 -1.17
CA VAL A 183 18.21 -11.09 -1.06
C VAL A 183 18.29 -9.63 -0.61
N LEU A 184 17.38 -8.79 -1.07
CA LEU A 184 17.38 -7.38 -0.70
C LEU A 184 17.07 -7.20 0.80
N ASP A 185 17.39 -6.03 1.29
CA ASP A 185 17.58 -5.66 2.68
C ASP A 185 16.42 -5.75 3.65
N GLY A 186 16.80 -5.62 4.92
CA GLY A 186 15.95 -5.35 6.06
C GLY A 186 15.01 -6.51 6.36
N ASP A 187 13.82 -6.15 6.73
CA ASP A 187 12.77 -7.12 7.08
C ASP A 187 12.36 -7.97 5.87
N GLN A 188 12.48 -7.45 4.66
CA GLN A 188 12.20 -8.16 3.42
C GLN A 188 13.08 -9.41 3.25
N LEU A 189 14.37 -9.36 3.58
CA LEU A 189 15.26 -10.51 3.58
C LEU A 189 14.70 -11.67 4.40
N PHE A 190 14.28 -11.37 5.64
CA PHE A 190 13.79 -12.38 6.57
C PHE A 190 12.44 -12.93 6.14
N PHE A 191 11.56 -12.07 5.66
CA PHE A 191 10.24 -12.46 5.17
C PHE A 191 10.33 -13.31 3.89
N ASP A 192 11.05 -12.86 2.87
CA ASP A 192 11.24 -13.58 1.61
C ASP A 192 11.87 -14.95 1.84
N SER A 193 12.82 -15.03 2.77
CA SER A 193 13.45 -16.30 3.14
C SER A 193 12.48 -17.25 3.82
N PHE A 194 11.58 -16.73 4.66
CA PHE A 194 10.51 -17.51 5.28
C PHE A 194 9.52 -18.02 4.23
N LEU A 195 9.05 -17.16 3.32
CA LEU A 195 8.14 -17.54 2.23
C LEU A 195 8.68 -18.70 1.40
N ARG A 196 9.96 -18.63 1.02
CA ARG A 196 10.60 -19.64 0.16
C ARG A 196 10.64 -21.04 0.77
N VAL A 197 10.59 -21.12 2.09
CA VAL A 197 10.54 -22.38 2.82
C VAL A 197 9.11 -22.79 3.15
N ALA A 198 8.30 -21.84 3.63
CA ALA A 198 6.99 -22.11 4.18
C ALA A 198 5.97 -22.54 3.11
N ILE A 199 5.97 -21.88 1.94
CA ILE A 199 5.02 -22.16 0.87
C ILE A 199 5.14 -23.59 0.34
N PRO A 200 6.32 -24.07 -0.09
CA PRO A 200 6.41 -25.41 -0.68
C PRO A 200 6.26 -26.53 0.33
N ILE A 201 6.58 -26.32 1.61
CA ILE A 201 6.45 -27.36 2.64
C ILE A 201 4.99 -27.54 3.08
N PHE A 202 4.27 -26.43 3.33
CA PHE A 202 2.93 -26.52 3.89
C PHE A 202 1.97 -25.44 3.41
N ILE A 203 2.34 -24.17 3.50
CA ILE A 203 1.43 -23.03 3.33
C ILE A 203 0.74 -23.02 1.96
N GLY A 204 1.43 -23.42 0.90
CA GLY A 204 0.87 -23.53 -0.45
C GLY A 204 -0.19 -24.62 -0.60
N THR A 205 -0.25 -25.59 0.31
CA THR A 205 -1.25 -26.67 0.25
C THR A 205 -2.65 -26.18 0.64
N THR A 206 -3.69 -26.91 0.22
CA THR A 206 -5.07 -26.61 0.64
C THR A 206 -5.22 -26.56 2.17
N LYS A 207 -4.57 -27.49 2.88
CA LYS A 207 -4.59 -27.54 4.35
C LYS A 207 -3.90 -26.31 4.95
N GLY A 208 -2.76 -25.92 4.39
CA GLY A 208 -2.01 -24.73 4.80
C GLY A 208 -2.83 -23.45 4.59
N SER A 209 -3.49 -23.31 3.44
CA SER A 209 -4.34 -22.17 3.14
C SER A 209 -5.55 -22.06 4.09
N ILE A 210 -6.20 -23.18 4.44
CA ILE A 210 -7.28 -23.22 5.42
C ILE A 210 -6.76 -22.78 6.78
N PHE A 211 -5.64 -23.38 7.23
CA PHE A 211 -5.02 -23.01 8.50
C PHE A 211 -4.70 -21.52 8.58
N LEU A 212 -4.12 -20.92 7.52
CA LEU A 212 -3.79 -19.50 7.52
C LEU A 212 -5.02 -18.61 7.66
N LYS A 213 -6.16 -18.96 7.01
CA LYS A 213 -7.43 -18.21 7.16
C LYS A 213 -7.94 -18.23 8.60
N GLU A 214 -7.89 -19.40 9.26
CA GLU A 214 -8.29 -19.55 10.67
C GLU A 214 -7.32 -18.84 11.62
N TYR A 215 -6.02 -18.93 11.33
CA TYR A 215 -4.96 -18.29 12.11
C TYR A 215 -5.04 -16.76 12.05
N TYR A 216 -5.31 -16.22 10.86
CA TYR A 216 -5.55 -14.79 10.67
C TYR A 216 -6.70 -14.24 11.52
N LYS A 217 -7.76 -15.05 11.70
CA LYS A 217 -8.92 -14.70 12.53
C LYS A 217 -8.70 -14.94 14.02
N GLY A 218 -7.57 -15.48 14.43
CA GLY A 218 -7.31 -15.86 15.82
C GLY A 218 -8.08 -17.10 16.29
N TYR A 219 -8.64 -17.90 15.36
CA TYR A 219 -9.41 -19.11 15.71
C TYR A 219 -8.51 -20.32 15.92
N ASN A 220 -7.29 -20.28 15.48
CA ASN A 220 -6.31 -21.35 15.60
C ASN A 220 -4.95 -20.79 16.06
N THR A 221 -4.06 -21.67 16.52
CA THR A 221 -2.68 -21.34 16.90
C THR A 221 -1.73 -22.39 16.33
N ILE A 222 -0.48 -22.04 16.07
CA ILE A 222 0.52 -23.00 15.62
C ILE A 222 0.74 -24.05 16.72
N ASN A 223 0.88 -23.60 17.97
CA ASN A 223 1.24 -24.46 19.11
C ASN A 223 0.22 -25.57 19.41
N ASN A 224 -1.07 -25.30 19.18
CA ASN A 224 -2.15 -26.25 19.46
C ASN A 224 -2.74 -26.88 18.20
N SER A 225 -2.19 -26.60 17.02
CA SER A 225 -2.72 -27.13 15.78
C SER A 225 -2.24 -28.55 15.48
N LEU A 226 -2.98 -29.24 14.61
CA LEU A 226 -2.55 -30.52 14.03
C LEU A 226 -1.31 -30.36 13.10
N TYR A 227 -0.93 -29.12 12.82
CA TYR A 227 0.13 -28.77 11.86
C TYR A 227 1.40 -28.23 12.55
N TYR A 228 1.53 -28.45 13.86
CA TYR A 228 2.71 -28.05 14.61
C TYR A 228 4.01 -28.62 13.98
N ALA A 229 3.98 -29.89 13.54
CA ALA A 229 5.14 -30.55 12.96
C ALA A 229 5.59 -29.92 11.62
N GLU A 230 4.65 -29.46 10.80
CA GLU A 230 4.92 -28.76 9.56
C GLU A 230 5.58 -27.40 9.85
N PHE A 231 5.05 -26.64 10.81
CA PHE A 231 5.65 -25.37 11.22
C PHE A 231 7.00 -25.55 11.90
N GLU A 232 7.18 -26.60 12.69
CA GLU A 232 8.48 -26.97 13.25
C GLU A 232 9.50 -27.21 12.13
N THR A 233 9.11 -27.97 11.09
CA THR A 233 9.96 -28.24 9.93
C THR A 233 10.31 -26.95 9.19
N ILE A 234 9.32 -26.11 8.90
CA ILE A 234 9.50 -24.81 8.25
C ILE A 234 10.51 -23.95 9.02
N LEU A 235 10.28 -23.76 10.31
CA LEU A 235 11.10 -22.87 11.15
C LEU A 235 12.53 -23.42 11.31
N LYS A 236 12.70 -24.71 11.52
CA LYS A 236 14.05 -25.35 11.59
C LYS A 236 14.81 -25.20 10.27
N MET A 237 14.14 -25.40 9.14
CA MET A 237 14.75 -25.20 7.83
C MET A 237 15.09 -23.72 7.60
N TYR A 238 14.17 -22.80 7.88
CA TYR A 238 14.38 -21.37 7.80
C TYR A 238 15.60 -20.93 8.60
N GLN A 239 15.72 -21.33 9.87
CA GLN A 239 16.88 -21.02 10.72
C GLN A 239 18.18 -21.62 10.15
N SER A 240 18.11 -22.83 9.59
CA SER A 240 19.28 -23.52 9.01
C SER A 240 19.87 -22.74 7.84
N MET A 241 19.03 -22.08 7.01
CA MET A 241 19.51 -21.27 5.89
C MET A 241 20.39 -20.10 6.35
N PHE A 242 20.01 -19.46 7.47
CA PHE A 242 20.83 -18.41 8.08
C PHE A 242 22.06 -18.97 8.81
N ARG A 243 21.91 -20.05 9.51
CA ARG A 243 23.02 -20.74 10.22
C ARG A 243 24.15 -21.16 9.27
N TYR A 244 23.83 -21.54 8.05
CA TYR A 244 24.83 -21.92 7.03
C TYR A 244 25.26 -20.75 6.15
N ASN A 245 24.93 -19.52 6.52
CA ASN A 245 25.25 -18.30 5.76
C ASN A 245 24.82 -18.41 4.27
N PHE A 246 23.69 -19.05 4.02
CA PHE A 246 23.15 -19.15 2.66
C PHE A 246 22.76 -17.75 2.15
N TYR A 247 22.13 -16.96 3.01
CA TYR A 247 21.78 -15.56 2.70
C TYR A 247 22.86 -14.60 3.16
N ASN A 248 23.15 -13.58 2.33
CA ASN A 248 23.99 -12.47 2.75
C ASN A 248 23.19 -11.58 3.72
N THR A 249 23.66 -11.48 4.95
CA THR A 249 23.04 -10.67 6.03
C THR A 249 23.87 -9.44 6.38
N ASP A 250 24.82 -9.03 5.53
CA ASP A 250 25.66 -7.87 5.75
C ASP A 250 24.83 -6.58 5.60
N GLU A 251 24.49 -5.97 6.73
CA GLU A 251 23.73 -4.72 6.80
C GLU A 251 24.56 -3.48 6.37
N SER A 252 25.87 -3.62 6.19
CA SER A 252 26.72 -2.52 5.69
C SER A 252 26.63 -2.32 4.18
N LEU A 253 26.12 -3.33 3.46
CA LEU A 253 25.94 -3.28 2.01
C LEU A 253 24.58 -2.69 1.65
N SER A 254 24.57 -1.68 0.79
CA SER A 254 23.31 -1.17 0.22
C SER A 254 22.65 -2.21 -0.71
N ASN A 255 21.36 -2.06 -1.00
CA ASN A 255 20.65 -2.90 -1.98
C ASN A 255 21.34 -2.88 -3.35
N ASN A 256 21.86 -1.73 -3.77
CA ASN A 256 22.58 -1.62 -5.02
C ASN A 256 23.92 -2.42 -5.00
N ASP A 257 24.64 -2.40 -3.87
CA ASP A 257 25.86 -3.19 -3.71
C ASP A 257 25.56 -4.69 -3.73
N LYS A 258 24.51 -5.11 -3.04
CA LYS A 258 24.05 -6.51 -3.05
C LYS A 258 23.66 -6.97 -4.46
N MET A 259 22.91 -6.14 -5.20
CA MET A 259 22.59 -6.42 -6.61
C MET A 259 23.86 -6.55 -7.46
N ASN A 260 24.86 -5.68 -7.26
CA ASN A 260 26.13 -5.77 -7.96
C ASN A 260 26.85 -7.11 -7.72
N LEU A 261 26.81 -7.68 -6.53
CA LEU A 261 27.40 -9.00 -6.25
C LEU A 261 26.85 -10.10 -7.17
N PHE A 262 25.55 -10.10 -7.42
CA PHE A 262 24.95 -11.08 -8.32
C PHE A 262 25.26 -10.79 -9.79
N PHE A 263 25.04 -9.55 -10.24
CA PHE A 263 25.21 -9.20 -11.65
C PHE A 263 26.67 -9.19 -12.10
N ASN A 264 27.64 -9.00 -11.18
CA ASN A 264 29.07 -9.19 -11.43
C ASN A 264 29.54 -10.64 -11.29
N SER A 265 28.63 -11.59 -11.10
CA SER A 265 28.95 -13.02 -10.90
C SER A 265 29.81 -13.30 -9.66
N GLU A 266 29.61 -12.57 -8.59
CA GLU A 266 30.20 -12.80 -7.28
C GLU A 266 29.26 -13.65 -6.38
N ALA A 267 27.94 -13.49 -6.52
CA ALA A 267 26.91 -14.33 -5.91
C ALA A 267 26.36 -15.35 -6.90
N MET A 268 25.98 -16.55 -6.41
CA MET A 268 25.44 -17.64 -7.23
C MET A 268 23.93 -17.56 -7.42
N ILE A 269 23.22 -17.01 -6.44
CA ILE A 269 21.76 -17.01 -6.38
C ILE A 269 21.30 -15.59 -6.02
N LEU A 270 20.21 -15.14 -6.67
CA LEU A 270 19.47 -13.94 -6.31
C LEU A 270 18.03 -14.32 -5.98
N GLY A 271 17.54 -13.87 -4.84
CA GLY A 271 16.12 -13.96 -4.52
C GLY A 271 15.32 -12.96 -5.33
N ILE A 272 14.39 -13.44 -6.15
CA ILE A 272 13.43 -12.62 -6.89
C ILE A 272 12.25 -12.31 -5.97
N SER A 273 11.84 -11.06 -5.95
CA SER A 273 10.67 -10.55 -5.21
C SER A 273 10.04 -9.36 -5.95
N PRO A 274 8.83 -8.92 -5.59
CA PRO A 274 8.15 -7.79 -6.24
C PRO A 274 8.94 -6.47 -6.24
N SER A 275 9.92 -6.35 -5.35
CA SER A 275 10.80 -5.16 -5.27
C SER A 275 11.88 -5.11 -6.34
N ILE A 276 12.04 -6.18 -7.15
CA ILE A 276 13.12 -6.30 -8.15
C ILE A 276 12.51 -6.44 -9.54
N ASP A 277 12.74 -5.47 -10.41
CA ASP A 277 12.53 -5.61 -11.86
C ASP A 277 13.78 -6.26 -12.46
N PHE A 278 13.82 -7.60 -12.43
CA PHE A 278 15.02 -8.38 -12.77
C PHE A 278 15.50 -8.14 -14.19
N GLU A 279 14.60 -8.15 -15.17
CA GLU A 279 14.97 -7.97 -16.58
C GLU A 279 15.55 -6.60 -16.85
N LYS A 280 15.00 -5.56 -16.23
CA LYS A 280 15.51 -4.19 -16.32
C LYS A 280 16.91 -4.09 -15.70
N GLU A 281 17.10 -4.67 -14.51
CA GLU A 281 18.40 -4.70 -13.82
C GLU A 281 19.44 -5.47 -14.63
N TYR A 282 19.07 -6.64 -15.18
CA TYR A 282 19.97 -7.45 -16.02
C TYR A 282 20.47 -6.67 -17.24
N LYS A 283 19.56 -5.98 -17.94
CA LYS A 283 19.89 -5.15 -19.11
C LYS A 283 20.70 -3.90 -18.73
N THR A 284 20.27 -3.19 -17.69
CA THR A 284 20.91 -1.94 -17.24
C THR A 284 22.34 -2.18 -16.79
N ARG A 285 22.61 -3.28 -16.08
CA ARG A 285 23.94 -3.66 -15.59
C ARG A 285 24.75 -4.39 -16.65
N LYS A 286 24.20 -4.61 -17.86
CA LYS A 286 24.87 -5.28 -18.97
C LYS A 286 25.43 -6.66 -18.59
N ALA A 287 24.67 -7.42 -17.78
CA ALA A 287 25.07 -8.76 -17.38
C ALA A 287 25.12 -9.70 -18.61
N THR A 288 26.07 -10.64 -18.62
CA THR A 288 26.34 -11.50 -19.77
C THR A 288 26.32 -13.00 -19.44
N PHE A 289 26.04 -13.34 -18.18
CA PHE A 289 25.94 -14.75 -17.76
C PHE A 289 24.56 -15.35 -18.08
N SER A 290 24.52 -16.68 -18.29
CA SER A 290 23.24 -17.39 -18.40
C SER A 290 22.63 -17.54 -17.02
N TYR A 291 21.33 -17.30 -16.92
CA TYR A 291 20.55 -17.48 -15.69
C TYR A 291 19.32 -18.34 -15.94
N SER A 292 18.76 -18.88 -14.88
CA SER A 292 17.45 -19.55 -14.90
C SER A 292 16.76 -19.36 -13.57
N ILE A 293 15.43 -19.23 -13.60
CA ILE A 293 14.58 -19.04 -12.43
C ILE A 293 13.84 -20.33 -12.16
N TYR A 294 13.87 -20.80 -10.92
CA TYR A 294 13.33 -22.09 -10.50
C TYR A 294 12.20 -21.92 -9.49
N PRO A 295 11.23 -22.86 -9.49
CA PRO A 295 10.19 -22.89 -8.47
C PRO A 295 10.78 -23.14 -7.08
N LEU A 296 10.02 -22.76 -6.06
CA LEU A 296 10.33 -23.09 -4.66
C LEU A 296 10.14 -24.59 -4.44
N VAL A 297 11.05 -25.22 -3.71
CA VAL A 297 11.07 -26.67 -3.52
C VAL A 297 10.62 -27.08 -2.13
N GLY A 298 9.73 -28.08 -2.06
CA GLY A 298 9.28 -28.71 -0.82
C GLY A 298 10.10 -29.96 -0.42
N GLU A 299 9.53 -30.76 0.46
CA GLU A 299 10.22 -31.99 0.95
C GLU A 299 10.41 -33.00 -0.16
N ASP A 300 9.44 -33.14 -1.07
CA ASP A 300 9.50 -34.04 -2.23
C ASP A 300 9.76 -33.26 -3.53
N SER A 301 10.41 -33.88 -4.49
CA SER A 301 10.70 -33.30 -5.82
C SER A 301 9.45 -32.89 -6.62
N ASN A 302 8.28 -33.43 -6.28
CA ASN A 302 6.98 -33.04 -6.86
C ASN A 302 6.36 -31.80 -6.22
N GLN A 303 6.86 -31.35 -5.07
CA GLN A 303 6.38 -30.17 -4.36
C GLN A 303 7.13 -28.93 -4.82
N LYS A 304 6.91 -28.57 -6.08
CA LYS A 304 7.48 -27.36 -6.69
C LYS A 304 6.39 -26.30 -6.80
N TRP A 305 6.59 -25.17 -6.13
CA TRP A 305 5.61 -24.10 -6.02
C TRP A 305 6.10 -22.80 -6.63
N VAL A 306 5.16 -22.02 -7.15
CA VAL A 306 5.37 -20.63 -7.52
C VAL A 306 4.66 -19.76 -6.51
N ALA A 307 5.37 -18.86 -5.85
CA ALA A 307 4.80 -17.83 -5.01
C ALA A 307 4.67 -16.54 -5.80
N SER A 308 3.55 -15.86 -5.66
CA SER A 308 3.28 -14.65 -6.43
C SER A 308 2.39 -13.69 -5.66
N LYS A 309 2.67 -12.39 -5.82
CA LYS A 309 1.86 -11.29 -5.29
C LYS A 309 1.08 -10.65 -6.42
N PRO A 310 -0.25 -10.74 -6.43
CA PRO A 310 -1.06 -9.98 -7.37
C PRO A 310 -0.77 -8.49 -7.27
N ARG A 311 -0.68 -7.83 -8.40
CA ARG A 311 -0.34 -6.42 -8.48
C ARG A 311 -1.47 -5.52 -8.00
N TYR A 312 -2.71 -6.01 -8.11
CA TYR A 312 -3.96 -5.39 -7.65
C TYR A 312 -5.08 -6.42 -7.71
N TYR A 313 -6.21 -6.07 -7.11
CA TYR A 313 -7.47 -6.82 -7.18
C TYR A 313 -8.58 -5.90 -7.65
N LEU A 314 -9.40 -6.35 -8.60
CA LEU A 314 -10.52 -5.58 -9.15
C LEU A 314 -11.84 -6.13 -8.62
N GLY A 315 -12.63 -5.28 -7.95
CA GLY A 315 -13.98 -5.58 -7.50
C GLY A 315 -15.00 -4.65 -8.16
N VAL A 316 -16.25 -5.09 -8.27
CA VAL A 316 -17.38 -4.29 -8.79
C VAL A 316 -18.12 -3.69 -7.59
N SER A 317 -18.43 -2.39 -7.63
CA SER A 317 -19.25 -1.73 -6.61
C SER A 317 -20.68 -2.29 -6.65
N GLU A 318 -21.16 -2.86 -5.53
CA GLU A 318 -22.54 -3.38 -5.43
C GLU A 318 -23.56 -2.29 -5.71
N LYS A 319 -23.40 -1.14 -5.08
CA LYS A 319 -24.31 0.01 -5.24
C LYS A 319 -24.36 0.52 -6.68
N ALA A 320 -23.22 0.61 -7.35
CA ALA A 320 -23.16 1.05 -8.75
C ALA A 320 -23.76 0.00 -9.67
N PHE A 321 -23.47 -1.29 -9.44
CA PHE A 321 -23.98 -2.38 -10.23
C PHE A 321 -25.51 -2.53 -10.10
N GLU A 322 -26.07 -2.42 -8.90
CA GLU A 322 -27.51 -2.46 -8.69
C GLU A 322 -28.25 -1.37 -9.51
N LYS A 323 -27.72 -0.14 -9.48
CA LYS A 323 -28.31 1.02 -10.16
C LYS A 323 -27.98 1.10 -11.66
N ALA A 324 -27.03 0.30 -12.12
CA ALA A 324 -26.57 0.33 -13.50
C ALA A 324 -27.66 -0.05 -14.52
N SER A 325 -27.66 0.63 -15.65
CA SER A 325 -28.45 0.25 -16.81
C SER A 325 -28.05 -1.14 -17.31
N PRO A 326 -28.92 -1.85 -18.04
CA PRO A 326 -28.53 -3.11 -18.67
C PRO A 326 -27.29 -2.99 -19.57
N SER A 327 -27.15 -1.88 -20.28
CA SER A 327 -25.98 -1.59 -21.12
C SER A 327 -24.71 -1.45 -20.29
N LYS A 328 -24.77 -0.78 -19.12
CA LYS A 328 -23.65 -0.61 -18.24
C LYS A 328 -23.23 -1.92 -17.56
N LYS A 329 -24.21 -2.75 -17.15
CA LYS A 329 -23.93 -4.10 -16.64
C LYS A 329 -23.25 -4.98 -17.70
N GLU A 330 -23.70 -4.90 -18.95
CA GLU A 330 -23.05 -5.58 -20.07
C GLU A 330 -21.62 -5.07 -20.27
N ALA A 331 -21.40 -3.76 -20.22
CA ALA A 331 -20.08 -3.17 -20.37
C ALA A 331 -19.10 -3.65 -19.28
N ILE A 332 -19.54 -3.72 -18.02
CA ILE A 332 -18.75 -4.26 -16.90
C ILE A 332 -18.39 -5.74 -17.14
N ASN A 333 -19.36 -6.57 -17.55
CA ASN A 333 -19.10 -7.98 -17.89
C ASN A 333 -18.08 -8.09 -19.03
N VAL A 334 -18.23 -7.32 -20.11
CA VAL A 334 -17.30 -7.30 -21.25
C VAL A 334 -15.90 -6.89 -20.82
N PHE A 335 -15.77 -5.95 -19.88
CA PHE A 335 -14.47 -5.59 -19.31
C PHE A 335 -13.83 -6.76 -18.58
N PHE A 336 -14.56 -7.46 -17.71
CA PHE A 336 -13.99 -8.60 -16.99
C PHE A 336 -13.70 -9.81 -17.89
N ASP A 337 -14.50 -10.03 -18.94
CA ASP A 337 -14.22 -11.06 -19.96
C ASP A 337 -12.95 -10.73 -20.74
N PHE A 338 -12.77 -9.45 -21.10
CA PHE A 338 -11.52 -8.99 -21.71
C PHE A 338 -10.35 -9.14 -20.75
N TYR A 339 -10.51 -8.71 -19.50
CA TYR A 339 -9.50 -8.78 -18.48
C TYR A 339 -9.00 -10.21 -18.23
N ALA A 340 -9.90 -11.19 -18.19
CA ALA A 340 -9.58 -12.61 -18.04
C ALA A 340 -9.17 -13.29 -19.37
N SER A 341 -9.13 -12.58 -20.49
CA SER A 341 -8.66 -13.13 -21.77
C SER A 341 -7.14 -13.09 -21.89
N ASN A 342 -6.57 -13.89 -22.81
CA ASN A 342 -5.14 -13.85 -23.13
C ASN A 342 -4.67 -12.44 -23.52
N GLU A 343 -5.47 -11.70 -24.28
CA GLU A 343 -5.16 -10.33 -24.71
C GLU A 343 -5.13 -9.37 -23.53
N GLY A 344 -6.13 -9.41 -22.64
CA GLY A 344 -6.20 -8.58 -21.44
C GLY A 344 -5.10 -8.90 -20.45
N GLN A 345 -4.81 -10.19 -20.20
CA GLN A 345 -3.71 -10.61 -19.34
C GLN A 345 -2.36 -10.16 -19.90
N LYS A 346 -2.14 -10.32 -21.20
CA LYS A 346 -0.94 -9.83 -21.88
C LYS A 346 -0.78 -8.32 -21.70
N ALA A 347 -1.82 -7.55 -21.90
CA ALA A 347 -1.82 -6.11 -21.71
C ALA A 347 -1.52 -5.73 -20.24
N SER A 348 -2.06 -6.48 -19.26
CA SER A 348 -1.82 -6.26 -17.83
C SER A 348 -0.38 -6.57 -17.38
N MET A 349 0.34 -7.39 -18.16
CA MET A 349 1.75 -7.75 -17.89
C MET A 349 2.76 -6.86 -18.62
N MET A 350 2.30 -5.95 -19.47
CA MET A 350 3.19 -5.02 -20.18
C MET A 350 3.59 -3.84 -19.29
N ASP A 351 4.81 -3.37 -19.50
CA ASP A 351 5.26 -2.07 -18.98
C ASP A 351 4.74 -0.91 -19.85
N SER A 352 5.06 0.32 -19.43
CA SER A 352 4.71 1.55 -20.18
C SER A 352 5.32 1.64 -21.57
N ASP A 353 6.38 0.87 -21.83
CA ASP A 353 7.06 0.82 -23.12
C ASP A 353 6.50 -0.31 -24.01
N GLY A 354 5.50 -1.07 -23.55
CA GLY A 354 4.81 -2.14 -24.26
C GLY A 354 5.58 -3.48 -24.26
N PHE A 355 6.58 -3.65 -23.40
CA PHE A 355 7.31 -4.92 -23.25
C PHE A 355 6.68 -5.76 -22.15
N ILE A 356 6.50 -7.06 -22.44
CA ILE A 356 6.03 -8.01 -21.42
C ILE A 356 7.12 -8.22 -20.38
N LYS A 357 6.76 -8.04 -19.10
CA LYS A 357 7.63 -8.37 -17.98
C LYS A 357 7.64 -9.87 -17.75
N ASN A 358 8.82 -10.47 -17.73
CA ASN A 358 8.99 -11.93 -17.57
C ASN A 358 8.93 -12.38 -16.10
N ASP A 359 9.01 -11.47 -15.16
CA ASP A 359 8.90 -11.70 -13.72
C ASP A 359 7.46 -11.56 -13.19
N ILE A 360 6.48 -11.53 -14.10
CA ILE A 360 5.05 -11.47 -13.80
C ILE A 360 4.36 -12.71 -14.38
N ILE A 361 3.45 -13.31 -13.63
CA ILE A 361 2.65 -14.45 -14.09
C ILE A 361 1.17 -14.11 -14.18
N SER A 362 0.50 -14.77 -15.14
CA SER A 362 -0.96 -14.77 -15.25
C SER A 362 -1.55 -15.94 -14.45
N TYR A 363 -2.74 -15.72 -13.90
CA TYR A 363 -3.50 -16.72 -13.14
C TYR A 363 -4.58 -17.44 -13.95
N ILE A 364 -4.72 -17.16 -15.25
CA ILE A 364 -5.69 -17.84 -16.11
C ILE A 364 -5.17 -19.24 -16.54
N LYS A 365 -6.13 -20.17 -16.80
CA LYS A 365 -5.83 -21.60 -17.05
C LYS A 365 -5.00 -21.84 -18.30
N ASP A 366 -5.42 -21.28 -19.40
CA ASP A 366 -4.88 -21.57 -20.74
C ASP A 366 -4.15 -20.33 -21.29
N SER A 367 -3.29 -19.74 -20.44
CA SER A 367 -2.49 -18.61 -20.86
C SER A 367 -1.58 -19.02 -22.03
N GLU A 368 -1.79 -18.40 -23.20
CA GLU A 368 -0.89 -18.54 -24.37
C GLU A 368 0.45 -17.84 -24.13
N TYR A 369 0.58 -17.20 -22.98
CA TYR A 369 1.81 -16.56 -22.58
C TYR A 369 2.88 -17.61 -22.32
N VAL A 370 3.85 -17.68 -23.20
CA VAL A 370 5.02 -18.54 -23.08
C VAL A 370 6.06 -17.75 -22.28
N LEU A 371 6.37 -18.22 -21.08
CA LEU A 371 7.50 -17.71 -20.33
C LEU A 371 8.78 -17.80 -21.18
N SER A 372 9.67 -16.82 -21.07
CA SER A 372 10.97 -16.93 -21.73
C SER A 372 11.72 -18.16 -21.27
N SER A 373 12.71 -18.64 -22.05
CA SER A 373 13.48 -19.85 -21.74
C SER A 373 14.09 -19.84 -20.33
N ASN A 374 14.35 -18.67 -19.77
CA ASN A 374 14.90 -18.53 -18.42
C ASN A 374 13.87 -18.81 -17.30
N PHE A 375 12.57 -18.78 -17.63
CA PHE A 375 11.43 -19.03 -16.73
C PHE A 375 10.71 -20.36 -17.03
N GLU A 376 11.17 -21.11 -18.02
CA GLU A 376 10.53 -22.36 -18.46
C GLU A 376 10.31 -23.35 -17.30
N GLN A 377 11.22 -23.38 -16.32
CA GLN A 377 11.13 -24.24 -15.14
C GLN A 377 9.92 -23.97 -14.24
N LEU A 378 9.29 -22.80 -14.36
CA LEU A 378 8.08 -22.45 -13.61
C LEU A 378 6.80 -23.00 -14.24
N GLN A 379 6.82 -23.31 -15.54
CA GLN A 379 5.61 -23.65 -16.32
C GLN A 379 4.85 -24.85 -15.76
N ASP A 380 5.56 -25.91 -15.35
CA ASP A 380 4.93 -27.11 -14.82
C ASP A 380 4.20 -26.85 -13.49
N SER A 381 4.76 -26.00 -12.63
CA SER A 381 4.13 -25.59 -11.39
C SER A 381 2.89 -24.72 -11.67
N ILE A 382 2.99 -23.78 -12.61
CA ILE A 382 1.89 -22.91 -13.00
C ILE A 382 0.75 -23.73 -13.62
N LYS A 383 1.04 -24.59 -14.61
CA LYS A 383 0.04 -25.45 -15.28
C LYS A 383 -0.63 -26.45 -14.34
N SER A 384 0.10 -26.95 -13.34
CA SER A 384 -0.45 -27.86 -12.33
C SER A 384 -1.19 -27.15 -11.19
N GLY A 385 -1.36 -25.82 -11.26
CA GLY A 385 -2.08 -25.04 -10.26
C GLY A 385 -1.32 -24.90 -8.94
N ARG A 386 0.00 -25.17 -8.91
CA ARG A 386 0.85 -24.95 -7.74
C ARG A 386 1.37 -23.51 -7.70
N VAL A 387 0.42 -22.60 -7.62
CA VAL A 387 0.66 -21.16 -7.47
C VAL A 387 0.01 -20.73 -6.17
N MET A 388 0.76 -20.03 -5.32
CA MET A 388 0.30 -19.45 -4.06
C MET A 388 0.33 -17.92 -4.14
N ILE A 389 -0.81 -17.30 -3.85
CA ILE A 389 -0.92 -15.87 -3.63
C ILE A 389 -0.40 -15.54 -2.22
N THR A 390 0.53 -14.57 -2.12
CA THR A 390 1.28 -14.33 -0.87
C THR A 390 0.60 -13.38 0.10
N ASP A 391 -0.46 -12.67 -0.28
CA ASP A 391 -1.06 -11.59 0.52
C ASP A 391 -1.39 -11.99 1.97
N LEU A 392 -2.04 -13.13 2.16
CA LEU A 392 -2.40 -13.59 3.50
C LEU A 392 -1.16 -13.94 4.34
N VAL A 393 -0.13 -14.49 3.70
CA VAL A 393 1.15 -14.80 4.37
C VAL A 393 1.86 -13.51 4.76
N GLU A 394 1.88 -12.53 3.86
CA GLU A 394 2.44 -11.20 4.12
C GLU A 394 1.73 -10.53 5.30
N GLN A 395 0.41 -10.51 5.29
CA GLN A 395 -0.37 -9.89 6.34
C GLN A 395 -0.20 -10.57 7.70
N LEU A 396 -0.01 -11.88 7.73
CA LEU A 396 0.22 -12.62 8.97
C LEU A 396 1.61 -12.41 9.54
N PHE A 397 2.64 -12.55 8.71
CA PHE A 397 4.01 -12.72 9.20
C PHE A 397 4.92 -11.51 8.99
N LEU A 398 4.62 -10.62 8.03
CA LEU A 398 5.45 -9.43 7.80
C LEU A 398 5.40 -8.43 8.97
N PRO A 399 4.25 -8.13 9.60
CA PRO A 399 4.23 -7.31 10.81
C PRO A 399 4.98 -7.92 11.99
N GLU A 400 5.08 -9.26 12.03
CA GLU A 400 5.75 -10.02 13.09
C GLU A 400 7.18 -10.44 12.72
N ILE A 401 7.75 -9.80 11.70
CA ILE A 401 9.04 -10.20 11.14
C ILE A 401 10.19 -10.11 12.16
N SER A 402 10.08 -9.24 13.14
CA SER A 402 11.05 -9.13 14.24
C SER A 402 11.19 -10.44 15.02
N ILE A 403 10.09 -11.20 15.21
CA ILE A 403 10.07 -12.50 15.88
C ILE A 403 10.83 -13.53 15.02
N LEU A 404 10.50 -13.60 13.72
CA LEU A 404 11.19 -14.49 12.77
C LEU A 404 12.68 -14.14 12.66
N LYS A 405 13.03 -12.84 12.63
CA LYS A 405 14.42 -12.37 12.60
C LYS A 405 15.20 -12.82 13.83
N GLN A 406 14.64 -12.67 15.03
CA GLN A 406 15.29 -13.13 16.26
C GLN A 406 15.54 -14.64 16.25
N TYR A 407 14.58 -15.42 15.76
CA TYR A 407 14.73 -16.87 15.63
C TYR A 407 15.77 -17.25 14.58
N ALA A 408 15.77 -16.63 13.40
CA ALA A 408 16.78 -16.82 12.36
C ALA A 408 18.20 -16.56 12.88
N GLN A 409 18.34 -15.53 13.71
CA GLN A 409 19.61 -15.13 14.35
C GLN A 409 19.96 -15.95 15.61
N GLN A 410 19.19 -17.01 15.91
CA GLN A 410 19.39 -17.91 17.07
C GLN A 410 19.32 -17.18 18.43
N LYS A 411 18.58 -16.07 18.51
CA LYS A 411 18.37 -15.29 19.77
C LYS A 411 17.21 -15.84 20.58
N THR A 412 16.32 -16.61 19.98
CA THR A 412 15.16 -17.24 20.62
C THR A 412 15.10 -18.73 20.27
N SER A 413 14.48 -19.54 21.12
CA SER A 413 14.20 -20.95 20.83
C SER A 413 13.02 -21.11 19.87
N LEU A 414 12.82 -22.31 19.33
CA LEU A 414 11.67 -22.64 18.49
C LEU A 414 10.35 -22.39 19.23
N ASP A 415 10.22 -22.90 20.45
CA ASP A 415 9.00 -22.76 21.25
C ASP A 415 8.69 -21.29 21.56
N GLN A 416 9.71 -20.49 21.90
CA GLN A 416 9.55 -19.04 22.09
C GLN A 416 9.11 -18.32 20.81
N CYS A 417 9.66 -18.71 19.66
CA CYS A 417 9.26 -18.13 18.38
C CYS A 417 7.79 -18.42 18.08
N ILE A 418 7.36 -19.68 18.21
CA ILE A 418 5.98 -20.12 17.97
C ILE A 418 5.03 -19.41 18.94
N GLN A 419 5.34 -19.42 20.23
CA GLN A 419 4.51 -18.74 21.24
C GLN A 419 4.36 -17.25 20.93
N SER A 420 5.46 -16.56 20.61
CA SER A 420 5.42 -15.12 20.30
C SER A 420 4.61 -14.82 19.04
N LEU A 421 4.68 -15.67 18.00
CA LEU A 421 3.86 -15.54 16.80
C LEU A 421 2.37 -15.73 17.13
N ASP A 422 2.03 -16.78 17.88
CA ASP A 422 0.65 -17.07 18.28
C ASP A 422 0.06 -15.91 19.09
N GLU A 423 0.80 -15.38 20.08
CA GLU A 423 0.36 -14.24 20.90
C GLU A 423 0.18 -12.96 20.07
N ALA A 424 1.12 -12.65 19.19
CA ALA A 424 1.06 -11.43 18.36
C ALA A 424 -0.10 -11.47 17.38
N ILE A 425 -0.30 -12.59 16.69
CA ILE A 425 -1.39 -12.76 15.71
C ILE A 425 -2.75 -12.79 16.42
N PHE A 426 -2.87 -13.50 17.55
CA PHE A 426 -4.08 -13.51 18.35
C PHE A 426 -4.48 -12.11 18.83
N ASN A 427 -3.52 -11.35 19.37
CA ASN A 427 -3.77 -9.99 19.83
C ASN A 427 -4.20 -9.07 18.69
N ARG A 428 -3.62 -9.22 17.50
CA ARG A 428 -4.00 -8.44 16.33
C ARG A 428 -5.40 -8.81 15.82
N ALA A 429 -5.73 -10.10 15.76
CA ALA A 429 -7.04 -10.59 15.34
C ALA A 429 -8.17 -10.13 16.29
N ASN A 430 -7.87 -9.97 17.58
CA ASN A 430 -8.83 -9.56 18.61
C ASN A 430 -8.72 -8.07 18.96
N LYS A 431 -8.01 -7.27 18.17
CA LYS A 431 -7.89 -5.83 18.41
C LYS A 431 -9.23 -5.15 18.18
N VAL A 432 -9.73 -4.50 19.23
CA VAL A 432 -10.96 -3.71 19.16
C VAL A 432 -10.57 -2.25 18.88
N TYR A 433 -11.21 -1.67 17.88
CA TYR A 433 -11.07 -0.26 17.56
C TYR A 433 -12.17 0.56 18.19
N ASP A 434 -11.84 1.74 18.72
CA ASP A 434 -12.86 2.72 19.09
C ASP A 434 -13.68 3.10 17.86
N THR A 435 -14.97 3.31 18.05
CA THR A 435 -15.88 3.73 16.97
C THR A 435 -16.46 5.09 17.29
N TYR A 436 -16.46 5.97 16.31
CA TYR A 436 -16.98 7.32 16.35
C TYR A 436 -18.11 7.49 15.35
N GLN A 437 -18.99 8.48 15.55
CA GLN A 437 -20.08 8.78 14.65
C GLN A 437 -19.87 10.16 14.02
N VAL A 438 -19.72 10.22 12.70
CA VAL A 438 -19.72 11.47 11.94
C VAL A 438 -21.17 11.82 11.58
N GLU A 439 -21.71 12.93 12.12
CA GLU A 439 -23.11 13.32 11.87
C GLU A 439 -23.34 13.87 10.46
N GLU A 440 -22.37 14.61 9.93
CA GLU A 440 -22.44 15.21 8.60
C GLU A 440 -21.09 15.15 7.91
N THR A 441 -21.09 15.00 6.58
CA THR A 441 -19.86 15.06 5.79
C THR A 441 -19.29 16.47 5.84
N PHE A 442 -18.00 16.59 6.18
CA PHE A 442 -17.34 17.90 6.24
C PHE A 442 -17.05 18.45 4.84
N ASP A 443 -16.86 19.76 4.78
CA ASP A 443 -16.41 20.47 3.59
C ASP A 443 -14.87 20.36 3.51
N TYR A 444 -14.37 19.52 2.62
CA TYR A 444 -12.94 19.30 2.39
C TYR A 444 -12.62 19.43 0.90
N ASP A 445 -11.62 20.24 0.61
CA ASP A 445 -11.06 20.40 -0.73
C ASP A 445 -9.53 20.43 -0.61
N SER A 446 -8.87 19.39 -1.09
CA SER A 446 -7.41 19.26 -1.04
C SER A 446 -6.69 20.38 -1.79
N SER A 447 -7.32 21.00 -2.77
CA SER A 447 -6.76 22.14 -3.51
C SER A 447 -6.85 23.46 -2.73
N LEU A 448 -7.78 23.57 -1.78
CA LEU A 448 -8.07 24.79 -1.02
C LEU A 448 -7.50 24.77 0.40
N ILE A 449 -7.20 23.60 0.98
CA ILE A 449 -6.79 23.49 2.38
C ILE A 449 -5.56 24.34 2.74
N ASN A 450 -4.67 24.57 1.77
CA ASN A 450 -3.47 25.38 1.94
C ASN A 450 -3.71 26.88 1.80
N TYR A 451 -4.95 27.34 1.58
CA TYR A 451 -5.28 28.75 1.35
C TYR A 451 -6.54 29.23 2.03
N ASN A 452 -7.43 28.32 2.43
CA ASN A 452 -8.75 28.66 2.95
C ASN A 452 -8.99 28.04 4.30
N GLU A 453 -9.87 28.70 5.05
CA GLU A 453 -10.49 28.13 6.23
C GLU A 453 -11.50 27.05 5.82
N LEU A 454 -11.26 25.81 6.24
CA LEU A 454 -12.16 24.68 6.04
C LEU A 454 -12.69 24.19 7.40
N LEU A 455 -13.94 23.74 7.45
CA LEU A 455 -14.55 23.22 8.67
C LEU A 455 -13.75 22.11 9.33
N ILE A 456 -13.19 21.18 8.51
CA ILE A 456 -12.35 20.11 9.01
C ILE A 456 -11.08 20.63 9.68
N SER A 457 -10.46 21.65 9.10
CA SER A 457 -9.25 22.30 9.63
C SER A 457 -9.49 22.89 11.00
N ASP A 458 -10.60 23.65 11.12
CA ASP A 458 -10.99 24.29 12.36
C ASP A 458 -11.33 23.28 13.45
N TYR A 459 -12.09 22.24 13.10
CA TYR A 459 -12.48 21.18 14.04
C TYR A 459 -11.26 20.45 14.61
N VAL A 460 -10.32 20.07 13.73
CA VAL A 460 -9.11 19.33 14.13
C VAL A 460 -8.23 20.19 15.05
N VAL A 461 -7.91 21.41 14.63
CA VAL A 461 -6.99 22.27 15.40
C VAL A 461 -7.60 22.74 16.72
N ASP A 462 -8.92 23.00 16.77
CA ASP A 462 -9.63 23.35 18.01
C ASP A 462 -9.66 22.19 19.00
N SER A 463 -9.90 21.00 18.50
CA SER A 463 -9.88 19.77 19.31
C SER A 463 -8.52 19.56 19.97
N ILE A 464 -7.45 19.72 19.21
CA ILE A 464 -6.06 19.62 19.69
C ILE A 464 -5.80 20.70 20.75
N ARG A 465 -6.19 21.97 20.49
CA ARG A 465 -6.04 23.06 21.45
C ARG A 465 -6.72 22.75 22.78
N MET A 466 -8.00 22.38 22.72
CA MET A 466 -8.80 22.12 23.92
C MET A 466 -8.20 21.01 24.78
N LYS A 467 -7.66 19.96 24.18
CA LYS A 467 -7.10 18.81 24.90
C LYS A 467 -5.65 19.00 25.34
N SER A 468 -4.86 19.75 24.61
CA SER A 468 -3.50 20.09 25.03
C SER A 468 -3.45 21.06 26.22
N GLY A 469 -4.55 21.80 26.47
CA GLY A 469 -4.63 22.88 27.46
C GLY A 469 -3.90 24.16 27.02
N ALA A 470 -3.63 24.31 25.73
CA ALA A 470 -3.02 25.48 25.16
C ALA A 470 -4.02 26.65 25.04
N ALA A 471 -3.52 27.88 25.09
CA ALA A 471 -4.30 29.06 24.76
C ALA A 471 -4.53 29.15 23.23
N ILE A 472 -3.54 28.72 22.45
CA ILE A 472 -3.53 28.74 20.99
C ILE A 472 -3.00 27.38 20.49
N ALA A 473 -3.49 26.89 19.34
CA ALA A 473 -2.82 25.80 18.62
C ALA A 473 -2.51 26.23 17.19
N LEU A 474 -1.35 25.80 16.72
CA LEU A 474 -0.90 25.94 15.33
C LEU A 474 -0.48 24.57 14.81
N MET A 475 -1.04 24.15 13.67
CA MET A 475 -0.71 22.88 13.03
C MET A 475 -0.50 23.06 11.53
N PRO A 476 0.35 22.26 10.87
CA PRO A 476 0.43 22.28 9.41
C PRO A 476 -0.80 21.63 8.78
N THR A 477 -1.21 22.09 7.60
CA THR A 477 -2.29 21.44 6.84
C THR A 477 -1.96 19.99 6.47
N ALA A 478 -0.69 19.63 6.42
CA ALA A 478 -0.20 18.28 6.18
C ALA A 478 -0.81 17.20 7.09
N ILE A 479 -1.25 17.57 8.31
CA ILE A 479 -1.85 16.61 9.24
C ILE A 479 -3.22 16.10 8.77
N ILE A 480 -3.88 16.79 7.82
CA ILE A 480 -5.20 16.42 7.31
C ILE A 480 -5.02 15.83 5.90
N LYS A 481 -5.26 14.54 5.75
CA LYS A 481 -5.14 13.81 4.48
C LYS A 481 -6.46 13.66 3.73
N GLY A 482 -7.57 13.66 4.45
CA GLY A 482 -8.87 13.38 3.87
C GLY A 482 -10.02 14.03 4.62
N ASN A 483 -11.24 13.71 4.20
CA ASN A 483 -12.47 14.25 4.74
C ASN A 483 -13.10 13.32 5.78
N PHE A 484 -13.84 13.88 6.73
CA PHE A 484 -14.81 13.14 7.54
C PHE A 484 -16.11 12.97 6.75
N VAL A 485 -16.45 11.73 6.44
CA VAL A 485 -17.67 11.38 5.72
C VAL A 485 -18.73 10.90 6.72
N LYS A 486 -19.99 11.32 6.55
CA LYS A 486 -21.10 10.91 7.39
C LYS A 486 -21.19 9.40 7.52
N GLY A 487 -21.27 8.92 8.77
CA GLY A 487 -21.36 7.49 9.07
C GLY A 487 -20.52 7.08 10.28
N SER A 488 -20.31 5.80 10.43
CA SER A 488 -19.44 5.22 11.45
C SER A 488 -17.97 5.37 11.03
N LEU A 489 -17.10 5.77 11.94
CA LEU A 489 -15.67 5.93 11.74
C LEU A 489 -14.90 5.19 12.82
N THR A 490 -14.04 4.26 12.46
CA THR A 490 -13.17 3.57 13.41
C THR A 490 -11.93 4.40 13.75
N SER A 491 -11.28 4.12 14.88
CA SER A 491 -10.01 4.77 15.23
C SER A 491 -8.88 4.43 14.25
N GLU A 492 -8.97 3.31 13.53
CA GLU A 492 -8.04 2.97 12.45
C GLU A 492 -8.26 3.87 11.23
N GLU A 493 -9.49 4.03 10.77
CA GLU A 493 -9.84 4.95 9.68
C GLU A 493 -9.53 6.40 10.03
N LEU A 494 -9.74 6.80 11.29
CA LEU A 494 -9.33 8.12 11.78
C LEU A 494 -7.86 8.39 11.51
N SER A 495 -6.98 7.41 11.73
CA SER A 495 -5.55 7.53 11.49
C SER A 495 -5.18 7.64 10.00
N THR A 496 -6.10 7.36 9.09
CA THR A 496 -5.91 7.60 7.64
C THR A 496 -6.29 9.02 7.23
N ILE A 497 -7.21 9.63 7.96
CA ILE A 497 -7.67 11.02 7.72
C ILE A 497 -6.72 12.02 8.38
N ILE A 498 -6.29 11.73 9.60
CA ILE A 498 -5.40 12.59 10.40
C ILE A 498 -4.07 11.88 10.60
N ILE A 499 -2.96 12.52 10.19
CA ILE A 499 -1.62 11.99 10.44
C ILE A 499 -1.30 12.12 11.94
N ASP A 500 -0.79 11.04 12.52
CA ASP A 500 -0.27 11.06 13.86
C ASP A 500 1.14 11.69 13.86
N GLU A 501 1.23 12.90 14.39
CA GLU A 501 2.46 13.64 14.57
C GLU A 501 2.64 13.99 16.07
N GLN A 502 3.89 14.03 16.52
CA GLN A 502 4.19 14.49 17.85
C GLN A 502 4.12 16.02 17.92
N GLY A 503 3.35 16.53 18.84
CA GLY A 503 3.30 17.94 19.15
C GLY A 503 3.84 18.26 20.54
N ILE A 504 4.09 19.53 20.80
CA ILE A 504 4.66 20.03 22.06
C ILE A 504 3.95 21.30 22.53
N LEU A 505 3.72 21.37 23.84
CA LEU A 505 3.21 22.56 24.50
C LEU A 505 4.38 23.50 24.85
N VAL A 506 4.33 24.74 24.40
CA VAL A 506 5.42 25.70 24.50
C VAL A 506 4.92 27.09 24.88
N ARG A 507 5.83 27.96 25.36
CA ARG A 507 5.59 29.38 25.50
C ARG A 507 6.31 30.12 24.37
N ILE A 508 5.57 31.00 23.66
CA ILE A 508 6.06 31.78 22.52
C ILE A 508 5.75 33.26 22.78
N SER A 509 6.70 34.15 22.48
CA SER A 509 6.41 35.60 22.46
C SER A 509 5.49 35.99 21.29
N GLY A 510 4.76 37.06 21.40
CA GLY A 510 3.95 37.55 20.29
C GLY A 510 4.76 37.84 19.03
N GLU A 511 5.99 38.36 19.18
CA GLU A 511 6.95 38.50 18.08
C GLU A 511 7.29 37.16 17.43
N GLY A 512 7.62 36.15 18.24
CA GLY A 512 7.92 34.79 17.76
C GLY A 512 6.73 34.16 17.03
N LEU A 513 5.52 34.33 17.60
CA LEU A 513 4.29 33.83 17.00
C LEU A 513 4.04 34.45 15.61
N LYS A 514 4.21 35.77 15.46
CA LYS A 514 4.10 36.47 14.17
C LYS A 514 5.13 35.95 13.16
N LYS A 515 6.38 35.72 13.60
CA LYS A 515 7.45 35.19 12.74
C LYS A 515 7.12 33.80 12.22
N ILE A 516 6.66 32.89 13.09
CA ILE A 516 6.28 31.52 12.70
C ILE A 516 5.11 31.57 11.71
N ILE A 517 4.04 32.28 12.02
CA ILE A 517 2.85 32.37 11.15
C ILE A 517 3.22 32.98 9.79
N ASN A 518 3.96 34.10 9.76
CA ASN A 518 4.38 34.71 8.50
C ASN A 518 5.25 33.78 7.65
N ALA A 519 6.19 33.07 8.26
CA ALA A 519 7.05 32.13 7.55
C ALA A 519 6.24 30.99 6.93
N LYS A 520 5.29 30.41 7.68
CA LYS A 520 4.46 29.29 7.23
C LYS A 520 3.34 29.74 6.25
N MET A 521 2.93 30.98 6.27
CA MET A 521 1.96 31.57 5.33
C MET A 521 2.58 32.19 4.08
N SER A 522 3.91 32.24 3.96
CA SER A 522 4.56 32.92 2.83
C SER A 522 4.18 32.28 1.48
N ILE A 523 4.08 33.10 0.43
CA ILE A 523 3.65 32.65 -0.92
C ILE A 523 4.51 31.53 -1.48
N TYR A 524 5.79 31.47 -1.08
CA TYR A 524 6.73 30.41 -1.49
C TYR A 524 6.52 29.10 -0.73
N SER A 525 5.77 29.12 0.37
CA SER A 525 5.41 27.96 1.20
C SER A 525 3.95 27.53 1.02
N ARG A 526 3.31 27.76 -0.12
CA ARG A 526 2.02 27.13 -0.50
C ARG A 526 2.17 25.61 -0.53
N SER A 527 2.63 25.10 0.57
CA SER A 527 2.97 23.74 0.85
C SER A 527 2.04 23.24 1.93
N SER A 528 2.06 21.99 2.16
CA SER A 528 1.47 21.28 3.30
C SER A 528 1.84 21.85 4.69
N GLU A 529 2.71 22.88 4.77
CA GLU A 529 3.10 23.62 5.97
C GLU A 529 2.23 24.84 6.30
N PHE A 530 1.20 25.13 5.50
CA PHE A 530 0.28 26.24 5.79
C PHE A 530 -0.34 26.07 7.19
N PRO A 531 -0.35 27.13 8.05
CA PRO A 531 -0.73 26.99 9.45
C PRO A 531 -2.25 26.93 9.62
N LEU A 532 -2.75 25.83 10.16
CA LEU A 532 -4.07 25.77 10.79
C LEU A 532 -3.99 26.46 12.14
N ILE A 533 -4.95 27.33 12.44
CA ILE A 533 -4.91 28.16 13.64
C ILE A 533 -6.18 27.99 14.48
N SER A 534 -6.01 27.95 15.80
CA SER A 534 -7.10 27.88 16.78
C SER A 534 -7.03 29.02 17.77
N GLU A 535 -8.17 29.60 18.13
CA GLU A 535 -8.39 30.68 19.11
C GLU A 535 -7.76 32.02 18.73
N ILE A 536 -7.25 32.16 17.50
CA ILE A 536 -6.74 33.44 17.01
C ILE A 536 -7.39 33.85 15.69
N ARG A 537 -7.41 35.16 15.43
CA ARG A 537 -7.78 35.75 14.16
C ARG A 537 -6.63 36.59 13.64
N LEU A 538 -6.37 36.47 12.36
CA LEU A 538 -5.29 37.18 11.69
C LEU A 538 -5.84 38.35 10.89
N SER A 539 -5.16 39.48 10.90
CA SER A 539 -5.41 40.62 10.01
C SER A 539 -4.09 41.27 9.59
N LYS A 540 -4.08 41.88 8.40
CA LYS A 540 -3.00 42.74 7.95
C LYS A 540 -3.39 44.19 8.16
N VAL A 541 -2.53 44.90 8.87
CA VAL A 541 -2.62 46.34 9.08
C VAL A 541 -1.32 46.96 8.58
N GLU A 542 -1.36 47.75 7.52
CA GLU A 542 -0.18 48.40 6.93
C GLU A 542 1.01 47.44 6.69
N GLU A 543 0.78 46.30 6.07
CA GLU A 543 1.77 45.22 5.82
C GLU A 543 2.21 44.42 7.08
N ASN A 544 1.79 44.80 8.27
CA ASN A 544 2.11 44.09 9.49
C ASN A 544 1.03 43.06 9.84
N LEU A 545 1.44 41.86 10.26
CA LEU A 545 0.52 40.86 10.78
C LEU A 545 0.06 41.25 12.18
N GLU A 546 -1.23 41.45 12.35
CA GLU A 546 -1.90 41.61 13.64
C GLU A 546 -2.56 40.29 14.03
N ILE A 547 -2.34 39.84 15.26
CA ILE A 547 -2.93 38.63 15.82
C ILE A 547 -3.84 39.04 16.98
N LYS A 548 -5.11 38.63 16.91
CA LYS A 548 -6.09 38.81 17.99
C LYS A 548 -6.56 37.45 18.50
N LEU A 549 -6.72 37.32 19.80
CA LEU A 549 -7.50 36.22 20.36
C LEU A 549 -8.98 36.33 19.93
N SER A 550 -9.72 35.23 19.98
CA SER A 550 -11.16 35.21 19.63
C SER A 550 -12.00 36.18 20.45
N ASN A 551 -11.55 36.54 21.65
CA ASN A 551 -12.19 37.57 22.50
C ASN A 551 -11.86 39.02 22.08
N GLY A 552 -11.10 39.22 21.00
CA GLY A 552 -10.70 40.52 20.48
C GLY A 552 -9.41 41.12 21.08
N GLN A 553 -8.78 40.49 22.05
CA GLN A 553 -7.54 40.97 22.66
C GLN A 553 -6.37 40.82 21.67
N ILE A 554 -5.62 41.91 21.44
CA ILE A 554 -4.43 41.92 20.59
C ILE A 554 -3.27 41.24 21.32
N ILE A 555 -2.54 40.39 20.63
CA ILE A 555 -1.30 39.80 21.11
C ILE A 555 -0.14 40.72 20.70
N ASN A 556 0.40 41.45 21.66
CA ASN A 556 1.57 42.31 21.46
C ASN A 556 2.85 41.49 21.47
N ASP A 557 3.94 42.03 20.91
CA ASP A 557 5.22 41.35 20.73
C ASP A 557 5.80 40.77 22.03
N ASP A 558 5.62 41.48 23.15
CA ASP A 558 6.11 41.06 24.48
C ASP A 558 5.19 40.06 25.20
N ASN A 559 3.99 39.81 24.68
CA ASN A 559 3.08 38.87 25.32
C ASN A 559 3.63 37.44 25.20
N SER A 560 3.73 36.71 26.32
CA SER A 560 4.06 35.30 26.34
C SER A 560 2.78 34.47 26.33
N VAL A 561 2.58 33.66 25.29
CA VAL A 561 1.38 32.87 25.10
C VAL A 561 1.71 31.39 25.16
N LEU A 562 0.81 30.59 25.74
CA LEU A 562 0.93 29.13 25.77
C LEU A 562 0.36 28.55 24.46
N VAL A 563 1.21 27.94 23.66
CA VAL A 563 0.87 27.47 22.31
C VAL A 563 1.18 25.97 22.17
N TYR A 564 0.33 25.24 21.49
CA TYR A 564 0.62 23.87 21.06
C TYR A 564 1.02 23.87 19.58
N ILE A 565 2.19 23.30 19.27
CA ILE A 565 2.77 23.25 17.91
C ILE A 565 3.32 21.88 17.60
N PRO A 566 3.52 21.51 16.33
CA PRO A 566 4.26 20.32 15.95
C PRO A 566 5.68 20.33 16.52
N TYR A 567 6.20 19.16 16.86
CA TYR A 567 7.56 19.06 17.36
C TYR A 567 8.60 19.49 16.31
N SER A 568 8.31 19.26 15.03
CA SER A 568 9.13 19.72 13.90
C SER A 568 9.30 21.25 13.89
N TRP A 569 8.20 22.00 14.14
CA TRP A 569 8.25 23.46 14.22
C TRP A 569 8.95 23.94 15.50
N TYR A 570 8.82 23.20 16.62
CA TYR A 570 9.59 23.52 17.81
C TYR A 570 11.09 23.50 17.53
N VAL A 571 11.60 22.49 16.85
CA VAL A 571 13.03 22.37 16.49
C VAL A 571 13.45 23.49 15.52
N GLU A 572 12.60 23.82 14.53
CA GLU A 572 12.88 24.86 13.52
C GLU A 572 12.96 26.27 14.12
N TYR A 573 12.12 26.56 15.14
CA TYR A 573 11.97 27.90 15.73
C TYR A 573 12.39 27.97 17.20
N GLU A 574 13.23 27.08 17.67
CA GLU A 574 13.65 26.95 19.09
C GLU A 574 14.10 28.29 19.69
N GLN A 575 14.73 29.16 18.92
CA GLN A 575 15.21 30.48 19.34
C GLN A 575 14.10 31.45 19.83
N TYR A 576 12.83 31.23 19.44
CA TYR A 576 11.67 32.05 19.84
C TYR A 576 10.79 31.36 20.88
N ILE A 577 11.17 30.15 21.32
CA ILE A 577 10.30 29.24 22.02
C ILE A 577 10.91 28.83 23.36
N THR A 578 10.09 28.80 24.40
CA THR A 578 10.45 28.16 25.68
C THR A 578 9.62 26.89 25.84
N SER A 579 10.29 25.73 25.84
CA SER A 579 9.63 24.44 26.02
C SER A 579 9.05 24.29 27.43
N THR A 580 7.87 23.67 27.51
CA THR A 580 7.32 23.20 28.80
C THR A 580 7.71 21.76 29.11
N GLY A 581 8.37 21.06 28.17
CA GLY A 581 8.73 19.65 28.26
C GLY A 581 7.55 18.68 28.05
N LYS A 582 6.32 19.18 27.80
CA LYS A 582 5.14 18.33 27.63
C LYS A 582 4.90 18.06 26.14
N THR A 583 5.15 16.84 25.71
CA THR A 583 4.86 16.34 24.36
C THR A 583 3.69 15.36 24.37
N THR A 584 2.92 15.30 23.29
CA THR A 584 1.77 14.39 23.12
C THR A 584 1.53 14.16 21.62
N ASN A 585 1.06 12.99 21.24
CA ASN A 585 0.63 12.72 19.88
C ASN A 585 -0.68 13.46 19.55
N ILE A 586 -0.78 13.99 18.34
CA ILE A 586 -1.92 14.76 17.88
C ILE A 586 -3.18 13.91 17.87
N ILE A 587 -3.08 12.67 17.38
CA ILE A 587 -4.23 11.77 17.27
C ILE A 587 -4.80 11.39 18.64
N ASP A 588 -3.95 11.29 19.67
CA ASP A 588 -4.40 11.02 21.03
C ASP A 588 -5.25 12.16 21.59
N LEU A 589 -4.79 13.42 21.40
CA LEU A 589 -5.55 14.61 21.82
C LEU A 589 -6.88 14.71 21.08
N PHE A 590 -6.85 14.45 19.78
CA PHE A 590 -8.05 14.51 18.94
C PHE A 590 -9.05 13.42 19.34
N SER A 591 -8.61 12.19 19.51
CA SER A 591 -9.47 11.06 19.97
C SER A 591 -10.06 11.32 21.35
N GLN A 592 -9.30 11.90 22.29
CA GLN A 592 -9.82 12.28 23.61
C GLN A 592 -10.95 13.32 23.50
N LYS A 593 -10.83 14.29 22.57
CA LYS A 593 -11.89 15.29 22.35
C LYS A 593 -13.16 14.64 21.80
N ILE A 594 -13.02 13.72 20.83
CA ILE A 594 -14.18 13.00 20.28
C ILE A 594 -14.88 12.17 21.38
N LYS A 595 -14.12 11.52 22.25
CA LYS A 595 -14.67 10.75 23.39
C LYS A 595 -15.42 11.66 24.39
N ASP A 596 -14.92 12.85 24.67
CA ASP A 596 -15.62 13.84 25.51
C ASP A 596 -16.93 14.32 24.87
N ASP A 597 -17.01 14.33 23.54
CA ASP A 597 -18.20 14.66 22.78
C ASP A 597 -19.10 13.44 22.54
N ASN A 598 -19.03 12.43 23.43
CA ASN A 598 -19.79 11.19 23.36
C ASN A 598 -19.57 10.37 22.07
N ASN A 599 -18.35 10.36 21.56
CA ASN A 599 -17.96 9.73 20.29
C ASN A 599 -18.62 10.33 19.05
N ILE A 600 -19.06 11.59 19.12
CA ILE A 600 -19.68 12.30 18.00
C ILE A 600 -18.71 13.31 17.39
N ILE A 601 -18.57 13.25 16.08
CA ILE A 601 -17.82 14.21 15.27
C ILE A 601 -18.85 15.15 14.60
N LYS A 602 -18.86 16.40 15.05
CA LYS A 602 -19.76 17.43 14.55
C LYS A 602 -19.15 18.81 14.72
N TYR A 603 -19.13 19.58 13.67
CA TYR A 603 -18.66 20.97 13.71
C TYR A 603 -19.40 21.82 12.67
N THR A 604 -19.96 22.95 13.06
CA THR A 604 -20.96 23.65 12.24
C THR A 604 -20.61 25.07 11.81
N THR A 605 -19.49 25.64 12.26
CA THR A 605 -19.22 27.06 12.02
C THR A 605 -17.78 27.37 11.60
N LYS A 606 -17.63 28.11 10.50
CA LYS A 606 -16.41 28.88 10.16
C LYS A 606 -16.48 30.21 10.86
N ASP A 607 -15.39 30.70 11.44
CA ASP A 607 -15.38 31.92 12.23
C ASP A 607 -14.48 33.04 11.69
N GLY A 608 -13.97 32.88 10.46
CA GLY A 608 -13.21 33.91 9.74
C GLY A 608 -11.81 34.16 10.29
N ARG A 609 -11.09 33.10 10.67
CA ARG A 609 -9.79 33.14 11.37
C ARG A 609 -8.70 33.89 10.62
N TYR A 610 -8.70 33.80 9.29
CA TYR A 610 -7.61 34.34 8.48
C TYR A 610 -7.88 35.78 7.98
N GLY A 611 -9.10 36.32 8.17
CA GLY A 611 -9.44 37.67 7.84
C GLY A 611 -9.03 38.08 6.42
N ASN A 612 -8.29 39.22 6.30
CA ASN A 612 -7.78 39.72 5.03
C ASN A 612 -6.34 39.24 4.69
N VAL A 613 -5.81 38.31 5.45
CA VAL A 613 -4.42 37.82 5.26
C VAL A 613 -4.34 36.84 4.10
N ILE A 614 -5.42 36.09 3.85
CA ILE A 614 -5.53 35.19 2.70
C ILE A 614 -6.11 35.99 1.53
N VAL A 615 -5.31 36.14 0.48
CA VAL A 615 -5.79 36.68 -0.79
C VAL A 615 -6.11 35.47 -1.69
N ILE A 616 -7.40 35.21 -1.87
CA ILE A 616 -7.88 34.27 -2.90
C ILE A 616 -7.57 34.93 -4.25
N ARG A 617 -6.63 34.39 -5.02
CA ARG A 617 -6.39 34.77 -6.40
C ARG A 617 -6.98 33.75 -7.35
#